data_1779b7315fadd0ad808f110efad0ff5d
#
_entry.id   1779b7315fadd0ad808f110efad0ff5d
#
_cell.length_a   1.000
_cell.length_b   1.000
_cell.length_c   1.000
_cell.angle_alpha   90.00
_cell.angle_beta   90.00
_cell.angle_gamma   90.00
#
_symmetry.space_group_name_H-M   'P 1'
#
loop_
_entity.id
_entity.type
_entity.pdbx_description
1 polymer ?
#
loop_
_entity_poly.entity_id
_entity_poly.type
_entity_poly.pdbx_seq_one_letter_code
_entity_poly.pdbx_strand_id
1 'polypeptide(L)' 'MHTVFVVQAQGFGDDEDAFYNIAAFSKRQLADLYVADLQEQDAADDNDFVYNVDEITLQA' A
#
# COMPACT_ATOMS: atom_id res chain seq x y z
N MET A 1 5.38 17.64 13.89
CA MET A 1 4.77 17.05 12.70
C MET A 1 5.31 15.64 12.48
N HIS A 2 4.43 14.73 12.22
CA HIS A 2 4.80 13.37 11.86
C HIS A 2 4.22 13.04 10.49
N THR A 3 5.04 12.44 9.66
CA THR A 3 4.58 11.96 8.36
C THR A 3 4.56 10.44 8.39
N VAL A 4 3.44 9.87 7.95
CA VAL A 4 3.30 8.43 7.80
C VAL A 4 3.02 8.11 6.34
N PHE A 5 3.49 6.97 5.92
CA PHE A 5 3.29 6.46 4.56
C PHE A 5 2.40 5.25 4.66
N VAL A 6 1.17 5.40 4.18
CA VAL A 6 0.16 4.35 4.28
C VAL A 6 0.14 3.58 2.97
N VAL A 7 0.35 2.28 3.05
CA VAL A 7 0.25 1.41 1.90
C VAL A 7 -1.20 0.99 1.75
N GLN A 8 -1.75 1.23 0.56
CA GLN A 8 -3.13 0.93 0.22
C GLN A 8 -3.15 -0.06 -0.92
N ALA A 9 -4.07 -1.00 -0.86
CA ALA A 9 -4.32 -1.94 -1.94
C ALA A 9 -5.70 -1.71 -2.52
N GLN A 10 -5.80 -1.72 -3.84
CA GLN A 10 -7.07 -1.67 -4.54
C GLN A 10 -7.33 -3.01 -5.21
N GLY A 11 -8.47 -3.61 -4.90
CA GLY A 11 -8.88 -4.85 -5.51
C GLY A 11 -9.55 -4.63 -6.86
N PHE A 12 -9.55 -5.68 -7.67
CA PHE A 12 -10.23 -5.72 -8.95
C PHE A 12 -11.44 -6.64 -8.86
N GLY A 13 -12.37 -6.47 -9.78
CA GLY A 13 -13.57 -7.26 -9.85
C GLY A 13 -14.78 -6.48 -9.36
N ASP A 14 -15.66 -7.13 -8.63
CA ASP A 14 -16.90 -6.51 -8.15
C ASP A 14 -16.65 -5.38 -7.16
N ASP A 15 -15.50 -5.40 -6.50
CA ASP A 15 -15.10 -4.39 -5.51
C ASP A 15 -13.98 -3.50 -6.01
N GLU A 16 -13.99 -3.14 -7.28
CA GLU A 16 -12.90 -2.37 -7.89
C GLU A 16 -12.71 -0.99 -7.27
N ASP A 17 -13.72 -0.46 -6.59
CA ASP A 17 -13.63 0.83 -5.88
C ASP A 17 -13.17 0.67 -4.43
N ALA A 18 -12.90 -0.55 -3.98
CA ALA A 18 -12.52 -0.79 -2.60
C ALA A 18 -11.02 -0.57 -2.41
N PHE A 19 -10.68 0.33 -1.49
CA PHE A 19 -9.31 0.55 -1.06
C PHE A 19 -9.13 0.02 0.36
N TYR A 20 -8.04 -0.69 0.57
CA TYR A 20 -7.72 -1.24 1.88
C TYR A 20 -6.41 -0.66 2.37
N ASN A 21 -6.42 -0.12 3.58
CA ASN A 21 -5.19 0.31 4.24
C ASN A 21 -4.56 -0.94 4.87
N ILE A 22 -3.42 -1.38 4.36
CA ILE A 22 -2.83 -2.64 4.79
C ILE A 22 -1.63 -2.46 5.69
N ALA A 23 -0.95 -1.31 5.62
CA ALA A 23 0.21 -1.05 6.46
C ALA A 23 0.48 0.45 6.52
N ALA A 24 1.20 0.87 7.54
CA ALA A 24 1.67 2.25 7.67
C ALA A 24 3.11 2.24 8.16
N PHE A 25 3.92 3.12 7.62
CA PHE A 25 5.34 3.22 7.93
C PHE A 25 5.73 4.66 8.18
N SER A 26 6.73 4.85 9.02
CA SER A 26 7.27 6.19 9.30
C SER A 26 8.24 6.66 8.23
N LYS A 27 8.69 5.77 7.35
CA LYS A 27 9.64 6.08 6.29
C LYS A 27 9.13 5.56 4.95
N ARG A 28 9.24 6.39 3.92
CA ARG A 28 8.82 6.00 2.58
C ARG A 28 9.57 4.79 2.07
N GLN A 29 10.86 4.69 2.37
CA GLN A 29 11.68 3.56 1.94
C GLN A 29 11.10 2.24 2.42
N LEU A 30 10.62 2.21 3.67
CA LEU A 30 10.00 1.00 4.23
C LEU A 30 8.70 0.66 3.51
N ALA A 31 7.89 1.68 3.21
CA ALA A 31 6.65 1.48 2.47
C ALA A 31 6.93 0.93 1.07
N ASP A 32 7.91 1.49 0.37
CA ASP A 32 8.28 1.05 -0.96
C ASP A 32 8.76 -0.40 -0.98
N LEU A 33 9.57 -0.78 0.02
CA LEU A 33 10.06 -2.16 0.15
C LEU A 33 8.90 -3.13 0.42
N TYR A 34 7.96 -2.69 1.23
CA TYR A 34 6.78 -3.50 1.54
C TYR A 34 5.93 -3.74 0.28
N VAL A 35 5.71 -2.68 -0.51
CA VAL A 35 4.96 -2.79 -1.76
C VAL A 35 5.67 -3.71 -2.74
N ALA A 36 6.98 -3.57 -2.87
CA ALA A 36 7.76 -4.42 -3.77
C ALA A 36 7.63 -5.90 -3.39
N ASP A 37 7.67 -6.20 -2.10
CA ASP A 37 7.53 -7.56 -1.60
C ASP A 37 6.13 -8.12 -1.90
N LEU A 38 5.10 -7.31 -1.69
CA LEU A 38 3.73 -7.72 -1.99
C LEU A 38 3.52 -7.96 -3.49
N GLN A 39 4.08 -7.10 -4.33
CA GLN A 39 3.99 -7.27 -5.78
C GLN A 39 4.66 -8.56 -6.24
N GLU A 40 5.77 -8.90 -5.62
CA GLU A 40 6.46 -10.15 -5.94
C GLU A 40 5.62 -11.36 -5.54
N GLN A 41 4.99 -11.31 -4.37
CA GLN A 41 4.11 -12.38 -3.91
C GLN A 41 2.88 -12.51 -4.81
N ASP A 42 2.29 -11.38 -5.21
CA ASP A 42 1.12 -11.38 -6.10
C ASP A 42 1.45 -11.97 -7.47
N ALA A 43 2.63 -11.67 -7.99
CA ALA A 43 3.07 -12.23 -9.26
C ALA A 43 3.19 -13.75 -9.17
N ALA A 44 3.65 -14.28 -8.04
CA ALA A 44 3.76 -15.71 -7.83
C ALA A 44 2.39 -16.38 -7.72
N ASP A 45 1.42 -15.66 -7.14
CA ASP A 45 0.06 -16.17 -6.92
C ASP A 45 -0.92 -15.79 -8.05
N ASP A 46 -0.43 -15.11 -9.08
CA ASP A 46 -1.23 -14.66 -10.22
C ASP A 46 -2.35 -13.70 -9.83
N ASN A 47 -2.11 -12.88 -8.81
CA ASN A 47 -3.03 -11.86 -8.37
C ASN A 47 -2.61 -10.48 -8.90
N ASP A 48 -3.58 -9.67 -9.31
CA ASP A 48 -3.34 -8.33 -9.84
C ASP A 48 -3.94 -7.29 -8.92
N PHE A 49 -3.24 -6.96 -7.83
CA PHE A 49 -3.61 -5.84 -6.99
C PHE A 49 -2.79 -4.62 -7.36
N VAL A 50 -3.42 -3.45 -7.27
CA VAL A 50 -2.72 -2.18 -7.40
C VAL A 50 -2.42 -1.65 -6.01
N TYR A 51 -1.16 -1.29 -5.77
CA TYR A 51 -0.73 -0.75 -4.50
C TYR A 51 -0.36 0.72 -4.65
N ASN A 52 -0.76 1.52 -3.68
CA ASN A 52 -0.41 2.93 -3.60
C ASN A 52 0.19 3.25 -2.25
N VAL A 53 1.10 4.22 -2.24
CA VAL A 53 1.65 4.75 -1.00
C VAL A 53 1.12 6.19 -0.86
N ASP A 54 0.36 6.42 0.20
CA ASP A 54 -0.22 7.73 0.48
C ASP A 54 0.57 8.38 1.61
N GLU A 55 1.06 9.59 1.37
CA GLU A 55 1.80 10.35 2.36
C GLU A 55 0.83 11.22 3.15
N ILE A 56 0.77 10.96 4.45
CA ILE A 56 -0.13 11.68 5.34
C ILE A 56 0.72 12.39 6.40
N THR A 57 0.55 13.70 6.51
CA THR A 57 1.22 14.49 7.52
C THR A 57 0.26 14.73 8.68
N LEU A 58 0.65 14.27 9.86
CA LEU A 58 -0.13 14.44 11.07
C LEU A 58 0.39 15.64 11.82
N GLN A 59 -0.50 16.54 12.16
CA GLN A 59 -0.18 17.68 13.02
C GLN A 59 -0.55 17.32 14.45
N ALA A 60 0.47 17.25 15.28
CA ALA A 60 0.26 16.95 16.69
C ALA A 60 0.02 18.22 17.49
#